data_e2b233bcce490a53ea3ea561c7057e7c
#
_entry.id   e2b233bcce490a53ea3ea561c7057e7c
#
_cell.length_a   1.000
_cell.length_b   1.000
_cell.length_c   1.000
_cell.angle_alpha   90.00
_cell.angle_beta   90.00
_cell.angle_gamma   90.00
#
_symmetry.space_group_name_H-M   'P 1'
#
loop_
_entity.id
_entity.type
_entity.pdbx_description
1 polymer ?
#
loop_
_entity_poly.entity_id
_entity_poly.type
_entity_poly.pdbx_seq_one_letter_code
_entity_poly.pdbx_strand_id
1 'polypeptide(L)'
;MKNSIIVFLFLLTSLSFAQEVDSTFVVIDSTIVDSAEVTFDKNSIQNASAIVAFYERLYQLEQTKTGKLNVVHIGDSHIQADLFTARMRNKMQDAFGNAGFGFTFPYSVAKTNNSAPIRFTASGDFQSVRNLYADNSKPVGLSGIALETKSNNFSIQLDVKDPKYHFTSLKIITPQNTDLFDVSVSSKNTIIETKVPKRVTHKVKLGEVLGGIADKYNVSLKALKKANGLKSDMIRDGKTLTIPSKQTQPRFVTKTTFLPIDLNATLLSHNYFSDKTLDKITFIPNQNTNDFALNGLILENNSAGIIYSGIGVNGAKCADYNKFPLFFEQLPALQPDLIVISLGTNESFDKQTADQYFSQLDQMIASIKLKAPLASIVVTSPPPSVLHRKYTNTY
;
A
#
# COMPACT_ATOMS: atom_id res chain seq x y z
N MET A 1 32.18 11.14 18.06
CA MET A 1 31.65 9.95 18.75
C MET A 1 30.51 10.26 19.72
N LYS A 2 30.59 11.24 20.62
CA LYS A 2 29.50 11.55 21.56
C LYS A 2 28.24 12.17 20.91
N ASN A 3 28.36 12.80 19.77
CA ASN A 3 27.24 13.56 19.15
C ASN A 3 26.26 12.70 18.35
N SER A 4 26.70 11.61 17.72
CA SER A 4 25.81 10.74 16.92
C SER A 4 24.87 9.90 17.78
N ILE A 5 25.31 9.47 18.96
CA ILE A 5 24.48 8.72 19.92
C ILE A 5 23.36 9.61 20.50
N ILE A 6 23.69 10.90 20.74
CA ILE A 6 22.73 11.90 21.22
C ILE A 6 21.62 12.17 20.19
N VAL A 7 21.95 12.11 18.88
CA VAL A 7 20.96 12.34 17.80
C VAL A 7 19.91 11.23 17.77
N PHE A 8 20.27 9.97 18.04
CA PHE A 8 19.32 8.86 18.08
C PHE A 8 18.37 8.93 19.30
N LEU A 9 18.89 9.36 20.45
CA LEU A 9 18.05 9.60 21.64
C LEU A 9 17.09 10.80 21.45
N PHE A 10 17.53 11.86 20.76
CA PHE A 10 16.69 13.03 20.47
C PHE A 10 15.55 12.74 19.47
N LEU A 11 15.71 11.70 18.63
CA LEU A 11 14.73 11.30 17.63
C LEU A 11 13.41 10.80 18.23
N LEU A 12 13.44 10.31 19.46
CA LEU A 12 12.24 9.81 20.16
C LEU A 12 11.48 10.91 20.94
N THR A 13 12.10 12.07 21.17
CA THR A 13 11.49 13.11 22.04
C THR A 13 10.57 14.11 21.34
N SER A 14 10.57 14.20 20.00
CA SER A 14 9.92 15.31 19.29
C SER A 14 8.53 15.00 18.72
N LEU A 15 7.88 13.92 19.17
CA LEU A 15 6.66 13.39 18.55
C LEU A 15 5.34 13.76 19.23
N SER A 16 5.34 14.72 20.16
CA SER A 16 4.13 15.06 20.90
C SER A 16 3.34 16.26 20.37
N PHE A 17 3.66 16.80 19.19
CA PHE A 17 2.92 17.95 18.68
C PHE A 17 2.63 17.82 17.18
N ALA A 18 1.48 17.26 16.84
CA ALA A 18 0.77 17.53 15.62
C ALA A 18 -0.69 17.05 15.72
N GLN A 19 -1.48 17.78 16.46
CA GLN A 19 -2.91 17.94 16.20
C GLN A 19 -3.33 19.28 16.81
N GLU A 20 -3.31 20.33 16.00
CA GLU A 20 -4.16 21.48 16.28
C GLU A 20 -5.60 21.06 16.01
N VAL A 21 -6.29 20.71 17.07
CA VAL A 21 -7.74 20.71 17.13
C VAL A 21 -8.11 21.86 18.07
N ASP A 22 -8.97 22.70 17.57
CA ASP A 22 -9.56 23.89 18.17
C ASP A 22 -9.71 23.77 19.68
N SER A 23 -8.97 24.60 20.42
CA SER A 23 -8.83 24.52 21.88
C SER A 23 -9.94 25.25 22.56
N THR A 24 -10.98 24.54 22.94
CA THR A 24 -11.76 24.97 24.15
C THR A 24 -11.05 24.42 25.37
N PHE A 25 -10.39 25.30 26.11
CA PHE A 25 -9.78 24.97 27.39
C PHE A 25 -10.84 24.47 28.37
N VAL A 26 -10.80 23.18 28.71
CA VAL A 26 -11.48 22.65 29.88
C VAL A 26 -10.47 22.66 31.04
N VAL A 27 -10.67 23.54 31.97
CA VAL A 27 -9.95 23.52 33.27
C VAL A 27 -10.36 22.24 33.99
N ILE A 28 -9.43 21.29 34.10
CA ILE A 28 -9.60 20.09 34.90
C ILE A 28 -9.20 20.47 36.34
N ASP A 29 -10.17 20.42 37.23
CA ASP A 29 -9.96 20.54 38.68
C ASP A 29 -8.98 19.47 39.16
N SER A 30 -7.86 19.91 39.74
CA SER A 30 -6.70 19.12 40.09
C SER A 30 -6.79 18.43 41.45
N THR A 31 -7.97 18.02 41.88
CA THR A 31 -8.11 17.27 43.11
C THR A 31 -8.61 15.85 42.82
N ILE A 32 -7.77 14.91 43.18
CA ILE A 32 -7.91 13.45 43.20
C ILE A 32 -7.10 12.74 42.08
N VAL A 33 -5.81 12.64 42.26
CA VAL A 33 -5.07 11.40 41.95
C VAL A 33 -3.92 11.31 42.94
N ASP A 34 -3.98 10.35 43.84
CA ASP A 34 -2.81 9.85 44.54
C ASP A 34 -1.92 9.17 43.45
N SER A 35 -1.07 9.99 42.86
CA SER A 35 -0.19 9.57 41.80
C SER A 35 1.07 9.03 42.43
N ALA A 36 1.24 7.74 42.45
CA ALA A 36 2.58 7.20 42.25
C ALA A 36 3.12 7.91 40.99
N GLU A 37 4.03 8.87 41.17
CA GLU A 37 4.75 9.49 40.06
C GLU A 37 5.49 8.38 39.31
N VAL A 38 4.89 7.86 38.23
CA VAL A 38 5.62 7.11 37.23
C VAL A 38 6.46 8.17 36.51
N THR A 39 7.66 8.42 37.01
CA THR A 39 8.67 9.21 36.32
C THR A 39 9.07 8.38 35.10
N PHE A 40 8.41 8.63 33.98
CA PHE A 40 8.88 8.16 32.70
C PHE A 40 10.23 8.83 32.43
N ASP A 41 11.29 8.05 32.57
CA ASP A 41 12.62 8.45 32.14
C ASP A 41 12.53 8.68 30.63
N LYS A 42 12.48 9.96 30.25
CA LYS A 42 12.12 10.37 28.89
C LYS A 42 13.12 9.77 27.92
N ASN A 43 12.64 8.87 27.05
CA ASN A 43 13.38 8.30 25.92
C ASN A 43 14.58 7.42 26.29
N SER A 44 14.39 6.51 27.20
CA SER A 44 15.39 5.47 27.49
C SER A 44 15.12 4.19 26.70
N ILE A 45 16.18 3.56 26.23
CA ILE A 45 16.15 2.18 25.69
C ILE A 45 16.57 1.26 26.83
N GLN A 46 15.61 0.48 27.33
CA GLN A 46 15.91 -0.55 28.31
C GLN A 46 16.62 -1.70 27.60
N ASN A 47 17.63 -2.33 28.27
CA ASN A 47 18.41 -3.43 27.71
C ASN A 47 19.08 -3.10 26.36
N ALA A 48 19.68 -1.92 26.23
CA ALA A 48 20.34 -1.45 25.01
C ALA A 48 21.47 -2.40 24.52
N SER A 49 22.01 -3.25 25.39
CA SER A 49 22.98 -4.28 25.01
C SER A 49 22.43 -5.27 23.99
N ALA A 50 21.13 -5.51 23.97
CA ALA A 50 20.49 -6.43 23.01
C ALA A 50 20.53 -5.94 21.55
N ILE A 51 20.83 -4.67 21.31
CA ILE A 51 20.89 -4.07 19.97
C ILE A 51 22.27 -3.52 19.61
N VAL A 52 23.31 -3.91 20.34
CA VAL A 52 24.71 -3.51 20.07
C VAL A 52 25.12 -3.89 18.65
N ALA A 53 24.76 -5.10 18.20
CA ALA A 53 25.08 -5.54 16.83
C ALA A 53 24.54 -4.59 15.74
N PHE A 54 23.34 -4.03 15.93
CA PHE A 54 22.80 -3.03 15.02
C PHE A 54 23.59 -1.71 15.10
N TYR A 55 23.97 -1.26 16.30
CA TYR A 55 24.77 -0.05 16.45
C TYR A 55 26.16 -0.18 15.86
N GLU A 56 26.80 -1.32 15.99
CA GLU A 56 28.10 -1.59 15.36
C GLU A 56 28.00 -1.50 13.84
N ARG A 57 26.98 -2.08 13.23
CA ARG A 57 26.75 -2.00 11.80
C ARG A 57 26.38 -0.56 11.35
N LEU A 58 25.62 0.15 12.17
CA LEU A 58 25.28 1.55 11.91
C LEU A 58 26.52 2.46 11.95
N TYR A 59 27.41 2.21 12.93
CA TYR A 59 28.70 2.88 13.02
C TYR A 59 29.59 2.57 11.82
N GLN A 60 29.65 1.32 11.39
CA GLN A 60 30.38 0.92 10.18
C GLN A 60 29.85 1.66 8.94
N LEU A 61 28.54 1.69 8.77
CA LEU A 61 27.91 2.43 7.66
C LEU A 61 28.25 3.93 7.72
N GLU A 62 28.25 4.52 8.92
CA GLU A 62 28.63 5.94 9.12
C GLU A 62 30.07 6.21 8.74
N GLN A 63 31.00 5.32 9.11
CA GLN A 63 32.43 5.50 8.84
C GLN A 63 32.80 5.23 7.39
N THR A 64 32.27 4.15 6.82
CA THR A 64 32.69 3.68 5.50
C THR A 64 31.88 4.26 4.35
N LYS A 65 30.66 4.73 4.65
CA LYS A 65 29.67 5.14 3.64
C LYS A 65 29.38 4.05 2.59
N THR A 66 29.51 2.77 2.99
CA THR A 66 29.29 1.61 2.14
C THR A 66 28.29 0.65 2.78
N GLY A 67 27.58 -0.12 1.93
CA GLY A 67 26.60 -1.10 2.39
C GLY A 67 25.21 -0.50 2.67
N LYS A 68 24.30 -1.35 3.07
CA LYS A 68 22.91 -1.02 3.38
C LYS A 68 22.53 -1.60 4.74
N LEU A 69 21.67 -0.89 5.46
CA LEU A 69 21.03 -1.38 6.67
C LEU A 69 19.52 -1.32 6.55
N ASN A 70 18.85 -2.41 6.88
CA ASN A 70 17.42 -2.57 6.77
C ASN A 70 16.75 -2.45 8.15
N VAL A 71 15.93 -1.43 8.31
CA VAL A 71 15.05 -1.25 9.46
C VAL A 71 13.64 -1.64 9.06
N VAL A 72 13.04 -2.57 9.78
CA VAL A 72 11.65 -3.00 9.57
C VAL A 72 10.83 -2.59 10.78
N HIS A 73 9.81 -1.77 10.57
CA HIS A 73 8.94 -1.28 11.62
C HIS A 73 7.55 -1.88 11.45
N ILE A 74 7.19 -2.77 12.35
CA ILE A 74 5.90 -3.49 12.35
C ILE A 74 4.98 -2.83 13.37
N GLY A 75 3.70 -2.63 12.99
CA GLY A 75 2.76 -2.03 13.90
C GLY A 75 1.32 -1.98 13.39
N ASP A 76 0.58 -1.06 13.94
CA ASP A 76 -0.84 -0.83 13.69
C ASP A 76 -1.11 0.34 12.73
N SER A 77 -2.20 1.08 12.95
CA SER A 77 -2.57 2.27 12.17
C SER A 77 -1.55 3.40 12.21
N HIS A 78 -0.80 3.55 13.31
CA HIS A 78 0.23 4.58 13.45
C HIS A 78 1.39 4.33 12.47
N ILE A 79 1.69 3.07 12.20
CA ILE A 79 2.73 2.67 11.26
C ILE A 79 2.18 2.65 9.82
N GLN A 80 0.95 2.17 9.62
CA GLN A 80 0.33 2.13 8.29
C GLN A 80 0.13 3.52 7.69
N ALA A 81 -0.19 4.53 8.49
CA ALA A 81 -0.37 5.90 8.04
C ALA A 81 0.90 6.54 7.47
N ASP A 82 2.06 5.93 7.73
CA ASP A 82 3.41 6.37 7.33
C ASP A 82 3.78 7.80 7.77
N LEU A 83 3.06 8.40 8.71
CA LEU A 83 3.41 9.73 9.23
C LEU A 83 4.62 9.63 10.14
N PHE A 84 4.58 8.70 11.08
CA PHE A 84 5.68 8.43 12.01
C PHE A 84 6.87 7.81 11.29
N THR A 85 6.62 6.74 10.54
CA THR A 85 7.67 5.99 9.82
C THR A 85 8.34 6.82 8.74
N ALA A 86 7.61 7.69 8.03
CA ALA A 86 8.20 8.64 7.08
C ALA A 86 9.17 9.61 7.76
N ARG A 87 8.81 10.12 8.95
CA ARG A 87 9.70 11.01 9.72
C ARG A 87 10.96 10.27 10.17
N MET A 88 10.81 9.04 10.68
CA MET A 88 11.95 8.21 11.08
C MET A 88 12.84 7.87 9.88
N ARG A 89 12.24 7.44 8.78
CA ARG A 89 12.94 7.15 7.51
C ARG A 89 13.75 8.36 7.06
N ASN A 90 13.13 9.52 6.98
CA ASN A 90 13.81 10.75 6.56
C ASN A 90 15.01 11.05 7.46
N LYS A 91 14.82 11.06 8.78
CA LYS A 91 15.90 11.41 9.71
C LYS A 91 17.05 10.40 9.68
N MET A 92 16.77 9.10 9.57
CA MET A 92 17.81 8.10 9.45
C MET A 92 18.53 8.17 8.11
N GLN A 93 17.80 8.41 7.04
CA GLN A 93 18.39 8.55 5.70
C GLN A 93 19.19 9.86 5.55
N ASP A 94 18.76 10.94 6.16
CA ASP A 94 19.51 12.20 6.19
C ASP A 94 20.84 12.04 6.93
N ALA A 95 20.88 11.22 7.99
CA ALA A 95 22.07 10.99 8.79
C ALA A 95 23.04 9.96 8.18
N PHE A 96 22.51 8.88 7.61
CA PHE A 96 23.28 7.68 7.24
C PHE A 96 23.24 7.34 5.75
N GLY A 97 22.52 8.10 4.93
CA GLY A 97 22.35 7.84 3.50
C GLY A 97 21.03 7.13 3.17
N ASN A 98 20.55 7.32 1.94
CA ASN A 98 19.28 6.80 1.44
C ASN A 98 19.53 5.65 0.46
N ALA A 99 19.25 4.43 0.87
CA ALA A 99 19.39 3.22 0.05
C ALA A 99 18.07 2.74 -0.59
N GLY A 100 16.98 3.52 -0.46
CA GLY A 100 15.68 3.23 -1.06
C GLY A 100 14.51 3.44 -0.10
N PHE A 101 13.29 3.27 -0.63
CA PHE A 101 12.07 3.40 0.15
C PHE A 101 11.86 2.21 1.09
N GLY A 102 12.24 1.01 0.64
CA GLY A 102 11.96 -0.25 1.32
C GLY A 102 10.59 -0.81 0.95
N PHE A 103 9.91 -1.39 1.92
CA PHE A 103 8.64 -2.07 1.72
C PHE A 103 7.52 -1.12 1.35
N THR A 104 6.72 -1.54 0.38
CA THR A 104 5.45 -0.91 0.02
C THR A 104 4.42 -1.95 -0.45
N PHE A 105 3.15 -1.58 -0.40
CA PHE A 105 2.03 -2.43 -0.77
C PHE A 105 0.93 -1.56 -1.41
N PRO A 106 0.09 -2.09 -2.32
CA PRO A 106 -0.98 -1.30 -2.93
C PRO A 106 -2.15 -1.02 -1.97
N TYR A 107 -1.87 -0.30 -0.91
CA TYR A 107 -2.83 0.03 0.15
C TYR A 107 -4.08 0.73 -0.38
N SER A 108 -3.94 1.62 -1.37
CA SER A 108 -5.10 2.29 -2.00
C SER A 108 -6.01 1.31 -2.76
N VAL A 109 -5.46 0.28 -3.39
CA VAL A 109 -6.23 -0.80 -4.03
C VAL A 109 -6.92 -1.66 -2.96
N ALA A 110 -6.26 -1.89 -1.84
CA ALA A 110 -6.83 -2.54 -0.65
C ALA A 110 -7.78 -1.63 0.15
N LYS A 111 -8.10 -0.42 -0.35
CA LYS A 111 -9.03 0.56 0.25
C LYS A 111 -8.63 0.99 1.66
N THR A 112 -7.35 1.24 1.88
CA THR A 112 -6.80 1.70 3.14
C THR A 112 -5.72 2.77 2.92
N ASN A 113 -5.13 3.31 4.01
CA ASN A 113 -4.15 4.40 3.97
C ASN A 113 -2.90 3.99 3.20
N ASN A 114 -2.36 4.93 2.44
CA ASN A 114 -1.16 4.75 1.63
C ASN A 114 -0.11 5.81 1.97
N SER A 115 1.17 5.45 1.85
CA SER A 115 2.28 6.38 2.01
C SER A 115 2.26 7.48 0.93
N ALA A 116 2.53 8.72 1.32
CA ALA A 116 2.43 9.88 0.42
C ALA A 116 3.36 9.81 -0.82
N PRO A 117 4.63 9.37 -0.72
CA PRO A 117 5.54 9.32 -1.88
C PRO A 117 5.22 8.20 -2.88
N ILE A 118 4.36 7.27 -2.52
CA ILE A 118 4.02 6.10 -3.34
C ILE A 118 2.54 6.16 -3.72
N ARG A 119 2.25 5.97 -5.00
CA ARG A 119 0.87 5.90 -5.49
C ARG A 119 0.64 4.59 -6.22
N PHE A 120 -0.48 3.94 -5.91
CA PHE A 120 -0.96 2.79 -6.66
C PHE A 120 -2.28 3.12 -7.35
N THR A 121 -2.42 2.67 -8.58
CA THR A 121 -3.67 2.64 -9.33
C THR A 121 -3.89 1.25 -9.89
N ALA A 122 -5.13 0.83 -10.00
CA ALA A 122 -5.44 -0.50 -10.51
C ALA A 122 -6.65 -0.48 -11.45
N SER A 123 -6.69 -1.42 -12.37
CA SER A 123 -7.89 -1.82 -13.13
C SER A 123 -8.14 -3.30 -12.87
N GLY A 124 -9.39 -3.70 -12.93
CA GLY A 124 -9.82 -5.07 -12.61
C GLY A 124 -10.51 -5.14 -11.25
N ASP A 125 -10.94 -6.34 -10.89
CA ASP A 125 -11.69 -6.59 -9.65
C ASP A 125 -10.76 -7.21 -8.60
N PHE A 126 -10.42 -6.42 -7.57
CA PHE A 126 -9.56 -6.84 -6.47
C PHE A 126 -10.36 -6.98 -5.18
N GLN A 127 -10.08 -8.05 -4.46
CA GLN A 127 -10.58 -8.28 -3.11
C GLN A 127 -9.42 -8.10 -2.13
N SER A 128 -9.72 -7.53 -0.96
CA SER A 128 -8.74 -7.39 0.10
C SER A 128 -9.35 -7.66 1.47
N VAL A 129 -8.55 -8.27 2.35
CA VAL A 129 -8.92 -8.48 3.74
C VAL A 129 -7.70 -8.31 4.64
N ARG A 130 -7.87 -7.57 5.74
CA ARG A 130 -6.83 -7.36 6.75
C ARG A 130 -6.70 -8.57 7.68
N ASN A 131 -5.51 -8.80 8.24
CA ASN A 131 -5.19 -9.92 9.13
C ASN A 131 -6.19 -10.07 10.30
N LEU A 132 -6.70 -8.97 10.85
CA LEU A 132 -7.66 -9.03 11.97
C LEU A 132 -9.01 -9.64 11.57
N TYR A 133 -9.40 -9.59 10.28
CA TYR A 133 -10.67 -10.13 9.76
C TYR A 133 -10.50 -11.37 8.89
N ALA A 134 -9.28 -11.65 8.45
CA ALA A 134 -9.01 -12.79 7.60
C ALA A 134 -9.05 -14.11 8.41
N ASP A 135 -9.52 -15.15 7.76
CA ASP A 135 -9.31 -16.52 8.19
C ASP A 135 -8.02 -17.11 7.58
N ASN A 136 -7.64 -18.30 8.02
CA ASN A 136 -6.40 -18.94 7.59
C ASN A 136 -6.40 -19.39 6.11
N SER A 137 -7.52 -19.31 5.40
CA SER A 137 -7.59 -19.59 3.97
C SER A 137 -7.07 -18.43 3.11
N LYS A 138 -6.91 -17.24 3.70
CA LYS A 138 -6.47 -16.06 3.00
C LYS A 138 -4.94 -15.94 2.98
N PRO A 139 -4.35 -15.55 1.84
CA PRO A 139 -2.90 -15.46 1.70
C PRO A 139 -2.35 -14.17 2.33
N VAL A 140 -2.60 -14.00 3.61
CA VAL A 140 -2.07 -12.87 4.39
C VAL A 140 -0.59 -13.10 4.64
N GLY A 141 0.24 -12.37 3.90
CA GLY A 141 1.70 -12.41 4.04
C GLY A 141 2.26 -11.12 4.62
N LEU A 142 3.41 -10.70 4.11
CA LEU A 142 4.26 -9.63 4.68
C LEU A 142 3.54 -8.29 4.87
N SER A 143 2.56 -7.94 4.02
CA SER A 143 1.76 -6.71 4.19
C SER A 143 0.79 -6.75 5.37
N GLY A 144 0.52 -7.92 5.96
CA GLY A 144 -0.59 -8.12 6.89
C GLY A 144 -1.99 -7.98 6.26
N ILE A 145 -2.05 -7.90 4.94
CA ILE A 145 -3.27 -7.75 4.15
C ILE A 145 -3.21 -8.74 2.98
N ALA A 146 -4.25 -9.54 2.79
CA ALA A 146 -4.43 -10.29 1.55
C ALA A 146 -5.00 -9.36 0.49
N LEU A 147 -4.39 -9.31 -0.69
CA LEU A 147 -4.90 -8.63 -1.88
C LEU A 147 -4.89 -9.61 -3.03
N GLU A 148 -6.08 -9.93 -3.53
CA GLU A 148 -6.28 -11.03 -4.48
C GLU A 148 -7.15 -10.58 -5.66
N THR A 149 -6.94 -11.19 -6.82
CA THR A 149 -7.90 -11.16 -7.95
C THR A 149 -7.92 -12.49 -8.68
N LYS A 150 -9.11 -12.91 -9.09
CA LYS A 150 -9.32 -14.06 -9.99
C LYS A 150 -9.49 -13.64 -11.45
N SER A 151 -9.34 -12.36 -11.73
CA SER A 151 -9.46 -11.83 -13.08
C SER A 151 -8.16 -12.09 -13.85
N ASN A 152 -8.29 -12.56 -15.08
CA ASN A 152 -7.21 -12.61 -16.05
C ASN A 152 -7.07 -11.29 -16.84
N ASN A 153 -7.77 -10.23 -16.43
CA ASN A 153 -7.69 -8.92 -17.03
C ASN A 153 -7.60 -7.86 -15.91
N PHE A 154 -6.39 -7.63 -15.43
CA PHE A 154 -6.11 -6.62 -14.41
C PHE A 154 -4.84 -5.84 -14.73
N SER A 155 -4.66 -4.71 -14.06
CA SER A 155 -3.37 -4.06 -13.93
C SER A 155 -3.23 -3.41 -12.56
N ILE A 156 -2.02 -3.42 -12.01
CA ILE A 156 -1.65 -2.60 -10.84
C ILE A 156 -0.44 -1.77 -11.27
N GLN A 157 -0.57 -0.46 -11.22
CA GLN A 157 0.53 0.46 -11.50
C GLN A 157 1.03 1.07 -10.19
N LEU A 158 2.33 0.92 -9.96
CA LEU A 158 3.10 1.66 -8.97
C LEU A 158 3.65 2.92 -9.63
N ASP A 159 3.60 4.04 -8.90
CA ASP A 159 4.08 5.34 -9.33
C ASP A 159 4.76 6.03 -8.12
N VAL A 160 6.08 6.16 -8.15
CA VAL A 160 6.90 6.77 -7.10
C VAL A 160 6.97 8.27 -7.36
N LYS A 161 6.29 9.06 -6.54
CA LYS A 161 6.11 10.50 -6.73
C LYS A 161 7.31 11.34 -6.27
N ASP A 162 8.01 10.87 -5.27
CA ASP A 162 9.19 11.57 -4.73
C ASP A 162 10.45 11.02 -5.38
N PRO A 163 11.21 11.84 -6.16
CA PRO A 163 12.40 11.38 -6.86
C PRO A 163 13.47 10.75 -5.96
N LYS A 164 13.54 11.13 -4.69
CA LYS A 164 14.49 10.54 -3.74
C LYS A 164 14.26 9.05 -3.47
N TYR A 165 13.09 8.52 -3.83
CA TYR A 165 12.71 7.12 -3.70
C TYR A 165 12.60 6.38 -5.04
N HIS A 166 13.01 7.01 -6.14
CA HIS A 166 13.20 6.29 -7.39
C HIS A 166 14.18 5.14 -7.16
N PHE A 167 13.97 4.03 -7.83
CA PHE A 167 14.63 2.77 -7.50
C PHE A 167 15.34 2.15 -8.70
N THR A 168 16.32 1.31 -8.43
CA THR A 168 17.03 0.48 -9.42
C THR A 168 16.88 -1.01 -9.13
N SER A 169 16.33 -1.35 -7.96
CA SER A 169 16.07 -2.72 -7.55
C SER A 169 14.64 -2.85 -7.05
N LEU A 170 13.96 -3.88 -7.55
CA LEU A 170 12.60 -4.24 -7.19
C LEU A 170 12.59 -5.70 -6.74
N LYS A 171 12.00 -5.98 -5.57
CA LYS A 171 11.63 -7.34 -5.15
C LYS A 171 10.12 -7.41 -5.03
N ILE A 172 9.53 -8.46 -5.58
CA ILE A 172 8.08 -8.70 -5.59
C ILE A 172 7.80 -9.93 -4.77
N ILE A 173 6.92 -9.81 -3.79
CA ILE A 173 6.59 -10.87 -2.85
C ILE A 173 5.14 -11.29 -3.09
N THR A 174 4.96 -12.55 -3.44
CA THR A 174 3.65 -13.20 -3.63
C THR A 174 3.50 -14.36 -2.65
N PRO A 175 2.27 -14.85 -2.38
CA PRO A 175 2.07 -15.87 -1.35
C PRO A 175 2.88 -17.15 -1.54
N GLN A 176 3.01 -17.61 -2.78
CA GLN A 176 3.65 -18.88 -3.12
C GLN A 176 4.88 -18.68 -4.00
N ASN A 177 5.30 -17.44 -4.19
CA ASN A 177 6.37 -17.06 -5.12
C ASN A 177 6.16 -17.64 -6.52
N THR A 178 4.89 -17.69 -6.97
CA THR A 178 4.50 -18.24 -8.27
C THR A 178 4.58 -17.19 -9.37
N ASP A 179 4.89 -17.62 -10.57
CA ASP A 179 4.96 -16.80 -11.79
C ASP A 179 3.57 -16.70 -12.44
N LEU A 180 2.67 -15.91 -11.84
CA LEU A 180 1.30 -15.69 -12.29
C LEU A 180 1.06 -14.26 -12.79
N PHE A 181 2.12 -13.54 -13.12
CA PHE A 181 2.04 -12.15 -13.53
C PHE A 181 3.26 -11.75 -14.35
N ASP A 182 3.10 -10.73 -15.16
CA ASP A 182 4.20 -10.03 -15.81
C ASP A 182 4.37 -8.64 -15.18
N VAL A 183 5.59 -8.11 -15.25
CA VAL A 183 5.90 -6.74 -14.85
C VAL A 183 6.42 -5.98 -16.06
N SER A 184 5.98 -4.76 -16.23
CA SER A 184 6.45 -3.86 -17.27
C SER A 184 6.91 -2.53 -16.68
N VAL A 185 8.05 -2.06 -17.18
CA VAL A 185 8.59 -0.71 -16.88
C VAL A 185 8.34 0.26 -18.03
N SER A 186 7.83 -0.22 -19.15
CA SER A 186 7.58 0.59 -20.35
C SER A 186 6.32 0.12 -21.08
N SER A 187 5.74 1.03 -21.86
CA SER A 187 4.61 0.72 -22.72
C SER A 187 4.78 1.37 -24.09
N LYS A 188 4.23 0.71 -25.11
CA LYS A 188 4.14 1.25 -26.45
C LYS A 188 2.70 1.62 -26.76
N ASN A 189 2.51 2.86 -27.12
CA ASN A 189 1.21 3.34 -27.59
C ASN A 189 1.15 3.24 -29.13
N THR A 190 0.13 2.56 -29.62
CA THR A 190 -0.20 2.50 -31.04
C THR A 190 -1.58 3.06 -31.26
N ILE A 191 -1.73 3.86 -32.31
CA ILE A 191 -3.05 4.34 -32.72
C ILE A 191 -3.63 3.28 -33.64
N ILE A 192 -4.78 2.73 -33.24
CA ILE A 192 -5.52 1.78 -34.06
C ILE A 192 -6.83 2.41 -34.51
N GLU A 193 -7.18 2.18 -35.77
CA GLU A 193 -8.47 2.56 -36.29
C GLU A 193 -9.50 1.49 -35.95
N THR A 194 -10.56 1.88 -35.29
CA THR A 194 -11.73 1.07 -35.02
C THR A 194 -12.94 1.64 -35.71
N LYS A 195 -13.90 0.79 -36.07
CA LYS A 195 -15.15 1.22 -36.68
C LYS A 195 -16.22 1.31 -35.60
N VAL A 196 -16.78 2.51 -35.42
CA VAL A 196 -17.92 2.73 -34.50
C VAL A 196 -19.17 3.07 -35.30
N PRO A 197 -20.37 2.74 -34.83
CA PRO A 197 -21.62 3.13 -35.52
C PRO A 197 -21.65 4.63 -35.75
N LYS A 198 -21.92 5.01 -36.99
CA LYS A 198 -22.14 6.43 -37.35
C LYS A 198 -23.53 6.83 -36.88
N ARG A 199 -23.59 7.84 -36.01
CA ARG A 199 -24.88 8.41 -35.58
C ARG A 199 -25.44 9.24 -36.70
N VAL A 200 -26.52 8.76 -37.35
CA VAL A 200 -27.28 9.51 -38.34
C VAL A 200 -28.49 10.11 -37.63
N THR A 201 -28.70 11.40 -37.83
CA THR A 201 -29.87 12.10 -37.25
C THR A 201 -30.63 12.82 -38.35
N HIS A 202 -31.93 12.99 -38.13
CA HIS A 202 -32.83 13.76 -38.99
C HIS A 202 -33.62 14.76 -38.14
N LYS A 203 -33.58 16.04 -38.50
CA LYS A 203 -34.44 17.05 -37.88
C LYS A 203 -35.74 17.11 -38.64
N VAL A 204 -36.82 16.76 -38.00
CA VAL A 204 -38.17 16.75 -38.59
C VAL A 204 -38.53 18.13 -39.10
N LYS A 205 -38.96 18.22 -40.36
CA LYS A 205 -39.44 19.43 -41.00
C LYS A 205 -40.97 19.49 -40.92
N LEU A 206 -41.52 20.70 -41.07
CA LEU A 206 -42.96 20.89 -41.10
C LEU A 206 -43.59 20.05 -42.23
N GLY A 207 -44.61 19.29 -41.89
CA GLY A 207 -45.33 18.40 -42.83
C GLY A 207 -44.71 17.01 -43.03
N GLU A 208 -43.55 16.74 -42.47
CA GLU A 208 -42.99 15.39 -42.53
C GLU A 208 -43.70 14.42 -41.56
N VAL A 209 -43.95 13.23 -42.03
CA VAL A 209 -44.52 12.13 -41.23
C VAL A 209 -43.48 11.04 -41.01
N LEU A 210 -43.62 10.32 -39.88
CA LEU A 210 -42.61 9.34 -39.46
C LEU A 210 -42.36 8.23 -40.49
N GLY A 211 -43.45 7.81 -41.23
CA GLY A 211 -43.33 6.83 -42.32
C GLY A 211 -42.47 7.35 -43.46
N GLY A 212 -42.72 8.58 -43.95
CA GLY A 212 -41.94 9.19 -45.02
C GLY A 212 -40.47 9.38 -44.66
N ILE A 213 -40.17 9.64 -43.36
CA ILE A 213 -38.77 9.68 -42.87
C ILE A 213 -38.17 8.29 -42.87
N ALA A 214 -38.92 7.27 -42.48
CA ALA A 214 -38.46 5.89 -42.50
C ALA A 214 -38.09 5.44 -43.94
N ASP A 215 -38.96 5.74 -44.90
CA ASP A 215 -38.75 5.46 -46.33
C ASP A 215 -37.52 6.20 -46.89
N LYS A 216 -37.41 7.49 -46.56
CA LYS A 216 -36.27 8.33 -47.00
C LYS A 216 -34.93 7.76 -46.60
N TYR A 217 -34.81 7.12 -45.42
CA TYR A 217 -33.58 6.51 -44.93
C TYR A 217 -33.49 5.00 -45.12
N ASN A 218 -34.49 4.43 -45.82
CA ASN A 218 -34.59 2.97 -46.04
C ASN A 218 -34.50 2.16 -44.75
N VAL A 219 -35.26 2.56 -43.74
CA VAL A 219 -35.35 1.87 -42.45
C VAL A 219 -36.83 1.54 -42.17
N SER A 220 -37.07 0.45 -41.43
CA SER A 220 -38.45 0.15 -41.07
C SER A 220 -38.99 1.14 -40.03
N LEU A 221 -40.27 1.50 -40.16
CA LEU A 221 -40.97 2.35 -39.20
C LEU A 221 -40.82 1.83 -37.76
N LYS A 222 -40.86 0.51 -37.56
CA LYS A 222 -40.67 -0.16 -36.29
C LYS A 222 -39.26 0.09 -35.71
N ALA A 223 -38.24 0.01 -36.57
CA ALA A 223 -36.85 0.27 -36.16
C ALA A 223 -36.65 1.75 -35.81
N LEU A 224 -37.20 2.67 -36.59
CA LEU A 224 -37.14 4.11 -36.34
C LEU A 224 -37.81 4.47 -35.01
N LYS A 225 -38.97 3.92 -34.75
CA LYS A 225 -39.70 4.10 -33.47
C LYS A 225 -38.88 3.58 -32.30
N LYS A 226 -38.33 2.37 -32.39
CA LYS A 226 -37.50 1.75 -31.34
C LYS A 226 -36.26 2.61 -31.03
N ALA A 227 -35.59 3.12 -32.06
CA ALA A 227 -34.37 3.94 -31.90
C ALA A 227 -34.64 5.29 -31.20
N ASN A 228 -35.87 5.76 -31.22
CA ASN A 228 -36.29 7.05 -30.67
C ASN A 228 -37.23 6.93 -29.46
N GLY A 229 -37.54 5.73 -28.98
CA GLY A 229 -38.45 5.50 -27.85
C GLY A 229 -39.88 5.94 -28.14
N LEU A 230 -40.31 5.93 -29.43
CA LEU A 230 -41.64 6.42 -29.85
C LEU A 230 -42.69 5.31 -29.68
N LYS A 231 -43.77 5.63 -28.98
CA LYS A 231 -44.93 4.71 -28.80
C LYS A 231 -45.98 4.90 -29.93
N SER A 232 -46.03 6.05 -30.60
CA SER A 232 -46.95 6.38 -31.69
C SER A 232 -46.18 6.90 -32.90
N ASP A 233 -46.88 7.14 -34.02
CA ASP A 233 -46.27 7.67 -35.24
C ASP A 233 -46.29 9.21 -35.26
N MET A 234 -46.83 9.82 -34.20
CA MET A 234 -46.89 11.28 -34.08
C MET A 234 -45.50 11.83 -33.74
N ILE A 235 -45.04 12.75 -34.57
CA ILE A 235 -43.79 13.50 -34.39
C ILE A 235 -44.11 15.01 -34.53
N ARG A 236 -43.24 15.81 -33.93
CA ARG A 236 -43.35 17.28 -34.03
C ARG A 236 -42.23 17.82 -34.89
N ASP A 237 -42.51 18.87 -35.65
CA ASP A 237 -41.48 19.63 -36.35
C ASP A 237 -40.39 20.12 -35.38
N GLY A 238 -39.16 20.21 -35.87
CA GLY A 238 -38.01 20.58 -35.10
C GLY A 238 -37.41 19.47 -34.22
N LYS A 239 -38.15 18.36 -33.99
CA LYS A 239 -37.63 17.20 -33.23
C LYS A 239 -36.50 16.51 -34.00
N THR A 240 -35.41 16.19 -33.32
CA THR A 240 -34.32 15.41 -33.89
C THR A 240 -34.57 13.93 -33.64
N LEU A 241 -34.61 13.13 -34.71
CA LEU A 241 -34.72 11.68 -34.67
C LEU A 241 -33.36 11.04 -34.92
N THR A 242 -33.04 10.00 -34.14
CA THR A 242 -31.91 9.09 -34.41
C THR A 242 -32.37 8.09 -35.47
N ILE A 243 -31.65 8.02 -36.59
CA ILE A 243 -31.95 7.11 -37.68
C ILE A 243 -31.12 5.83 -37.49
N PRO A 244 -31.74 4.65 -37.38
CA PRO A 244 -31.00 3.39 -37.35
C PRO A 244 -30.15 3.26 -38.62
N SER A 245 -28.85 3.08 -38.46
CA SER A 245 -27.91 2.99 -39.57
C SER A 245 -26.90 1.87 -39.30
N LYS A 246 -26.59 1.12 -40.36
CA LYS A 246 -25.47 0.18 -40.34
C LYS A 246 -24.15 0.86 -40.73
N GLN A 247 -24.18 2.15 -41.05
CA GLN A 247 -22.99 2.89 -41.40
C GLN A 247 -22.07 3.00 -40.16
N THR A 248 -20.79 2.83 -40.42
CA THR A 248 -19.76 3.04 -39.42
C THR A 248 -18.89 4.22 -39.81
N GLN A 249 -18.24 4.81 -38.83
CA GLN A 249 -17.23 5.83 -39.04
C GLN A 249 -15.93 5.40 -38.33
N PRO A 250 -14.78 5.78 -38.86
CA PRO A 250 -13.52 5.49 -38.22
C PRO A 250 -13.44 6.20 -36.86
N ARG A 251 -12.92 5.52 -35.87
CA ARG A 251 -12.53 6.09 -34.58
C ARG A 251 -11.12 5.64 -34.28
N PHE A 252 -10.23 6.59 -34.09
CA PHE A 252 -8.88 6.32 -33.67
C PHE A 252 -8.85 6.19 -32.14
N VAL A 253 -8.34 5.08 -31.66
CA VAL A 253 -8.15 4.80 -30.25
C VAL A 253 -6.71 4.44 -30.00
N THR A 254 -6.17 4.91 -28.87
CA THR A 254 -4.83 4.54 -28.43
C THR A 254 -4.89 3.14 -27.81
N LYS A 255 -4.14 2.20 -28.34
CA LYS A 255 -3.89 0.90 -27.74
C LYS A 255 -2.54 0.95 -27.03
N THR A 256 -2.53 0.79 -25.71
CA THR A 256 -1.32 0.64 -24.94
C THR A 256 -0.96 -0.83 -24.85
N THR A 257 0.26 -1.17 -25.23
CA THR A 257 0.83 -2.51 -25.09
C THR A 257 1.98 -2.40 -24.10
N PHE A 258 1.91 -3.14 -23.01
CA PHE A 258 2.99 -3.25 -22.03
C PHE A 258 4.08 -4.18 -22.54
N LEU A 259 5.32 -3.86 -22.24
CA LEU A 259 6.49 -4.66 -22.60
C LEU A 259 7.00 -5.34 -21.34
N PRO A 260 6.76 -6.65 -21.15
CA PRO A 260 7.24 -7.39 -20.00
C PRO A 260 8.76 -7.35 -19.86
N ILE A 261 9.24 -7.44 -18.66
CA ILE A 261 10.64 -7.59 -18.29
C ILE A 261 10.88 -8.95 -17.65
N ASP A 262 12.08 -9.49 -17.82
CA ASP A 262 12.47 -10.75 -17.17
C ASP A 262 12.72 -10.52 -15.68
N LEU A 263 12.20 -11.42 -14.86
CA LEU A 263 12.36 -11.42 -13.41
C LEU A 263 13.21 -12.60 -12.97
N ASN A 264 14.11 -12.35 -12.04
CA ASN A 264 14.90 -13.39 -11.37
C ASN A 264 14.14 -13.91 -10.14
N ALA A 265 13.65 -15.14 -10.20
CA ALA A 265 13.02 -15.79 -9.05
C ALA A 265 14.07 -16.24 -8.02
N THR A 266 13.83 -15.92 -6.75
CA THR A 266 14.54 -16.45 -5.59
C THR A 266 13.56 -17.26 -4.74
N LEU A 267 14.00 -17.76 -3.58
CA LEU A 267 13.11 -18.52 -2.70
C LEU A 267 11.91 -17.68 -2.19
N LEU A 268 12.09 -16.37 -2.02
CA LEU A 268 11.12 -15.49 -1.33
C LEU A 268 10.55 -14.39 -2.20
N SER A 269 11.11 -14.14 -3.38
CA SER A 269 10.72 -13.00 -4.22
C SER A 269 11.10 -13.18 -5.68
N HIS A 270 10.40 -12.44 -6.54
CA HIS A 270 10.83 -12.19 -7.92
C HIS A 270 11.56 -10.85 -7.94
N ASN A 271 12.78 -10.83 -8.52
CA ASN A 271 13.66 -9.67 -8.45
C ASN A 271 13.92 -9.11 -9.85
N TYR A 272 14.00 -7.78 -9.91
CA TYR A 272 14.44 -7.06 -11.09
C TYR A 272 15.50 -6.02 -10.71
N PHE A 273 16.57 -5.95 -11.50
CA PHE A 273 17.61 -4.95 -11.38
C PHE A 273 17.68 -4.13 -12.67
N SER A 274 17.67 -2.83 -12.55
CA SER A 274 17.70 -1.90 -13.67
C SER A 274 18.98 -1.06 -13.61
N ASP A 275 19.63 -0.91 -14.77
CA ASP A 275 20.75 0.03 -14.95
C ASP A 275 20.29 1.49 -14.91
N LYS A 276 18.99 1.71 -15.09
CA LYS A 276 18.37 3.04 -15.05
C LYS A 276 17.45 3.16 -13.83
N THR A 277 17.42 4.35 -13.29
CA THR A 277 16.49 4.68 -12.22
C THR A 277 15.04 4.62 -12.73
N LEU A 278 14.19 3.92 -12.00
CA LEU A 278 12.77 3.74 -12.27
C LEU A 278 11.92 4.52 -11.29
N ASP A 279 10.83 5.04 -11.78
CA ASP A 279 9.78 5.71 -10.98
C ASP A 279 8.42 5.03 -11.10
N LYS A 280 8.31 4.08 -12.04
CA LYS A 280 7.03 3.43 -12.39
C LYS A 280 7.22 1.99 -12.81
N ILE A 281 6.28 1.15 -12.38
CA ILE A 281 6.10 -0.21 -12.90
C ILE A 281 4.61 -0.53 -13.05
N THR A 282 4.29 -1.50 -13.89
CA THR A 282 2.94 -2.00 -14.06
C THR A 282 2.93 -3.52 -14.00
N PHE A 283 2.12 -4.08 -13.10
CA PHE A 283 1.79 -5.50 -13.07
C PHE A 283 0.63 -5.76 -14.01
N ILE A 284 0.74 -6.83 -14.78
CA ILE A 284 -0.29 -7.33 -15.69
C ILE A 284 -0.40 -8.84 -15.55
N PRO A 285 -1.55 -9.45 -15.87
CA PRO A 285 -1.63 -10.91 -15.94
C PRO A 285 -0.74 -11.44 -17.05
N ASN A 286 -0.14 -12.60 -16.82
CA ASN A 286 0.47 -13.40 -17.87
C ASN A 286 -0.50 -14.50 -18.36
N GLN A 287 -0.05 -15.32 -19.31
CA GLN A 287 -0.90 -16.38 -19.87
C GLN A 287 -1.28 -17.49 -18.88
N ASN A 288 -0.59 -17.58 -17.75
CA ASN A 288 -0.82 -18.60 -16.71
C ASN A 288 -1.70 -18.08 -15.56
N THR A 289 -2.11 -16.81 -15.62
CA THR A 289 -2.84 -16.16 -14.52
C THR A 289 -4.25 -16.73 -14.40
N ASN A 290 -4.51 -17.47 -13.33
CA ASN A 290 -5.85 -17.89 -12.91
C ASN A 290 -6.25 -17.26 -11.59
N ASP A 291 -5.26 -16.90 -10.77
CA ASP A 291 -5.43 -16.38 -9.43
C ASP A 291 -4.15 -15.60 -9.08
N PHE A 292 -4.28 -14.33 -8.79
CA PHE A 292 -3.15 -13.46 -8.48
C PHE A 292 -3.32 -12.88 -7.09
N ALA A 293 -2.26 -12.96 -6.29
CA ALA A 293 -2.18 -12.29 -5.01
C ALA A 293 -0.81 -11.63 -4.82
N LEU A 294 -0.80 -10.50 -4.11
CA LEU A 294 0.40 -9.73 -3.83
C LEU A 294 0.56 -9.51 -2.33
N ASN A 295 1.74 -9.81 -1.78
CA ASN A 295 2.07 -9.58 -0.38
C ASN A 295 3.00 -8.39 -0.15
N GLY A 296 3.60 -7.83 -1.20
CA GLY A 296 4.37 -6.62 -1.10
C GLY A 296 5.44 -6.43 -2.16
N LEU A 297 6.03 -5.25 -2.13
CA LEU A 297 7.14 -4.83 -2.97
C LEU A 297 8.23 -4.23 -2.09
N ILE A 298 9.49 -4.38 -2.51
CA ILE A 298 10.63 -3.72 -1.88
C ILE A 298 11.34 -2.91 -2.94
N LEU A 299 11.48 -1.60 -2.69
CA LEU A 299 12.11 -0.65 -3.60
C LEU A 299 13.42 -0.18 -3.02
N GLU A 300 14.51 -0.46 -3.73
CA GLU A 300 15.87 -0.09 -3.34
C GLU A 300 16.58 0.67 -4.46
N ASN A 301 17.58 1.45 -4.11
CA ASN A 301 18.52 2.05 -5.05
C ASN A 301 19.96 1.51 -4.82
N ASN A 302 20.93 1.97 -5.63
CA ASN A 302 22.30 1.49 -5.54
C ASN A 302 23.16 2.26 -4.53
N SER A 303 22.59 3.22 -3.80
CA SER A 303 23.34 4.00 -2.81
C SER A 303 23.51 3.20 -1.51
N ALA A 304 24.59 3.53 -0.80
CA ALA A 304 24.74 3.10 0.58
C ALA A 304 23.78 3.87 1.50
N GLY A 305 23.33 3.23 2.59
CA GLY A 305 22.47 3.91 3.55
C GLY A 305 21.40 3.03 4.16
N ILE A 306 20.35 3.68 4.64
CA ILE A 306 19.24 3.07 5.33
C ILE A 306 18.10 2.77 4.36
N ILE A 307 17.54 1.56 4.47
CA ILE A 307 16.24 1.19 3.95
C ILE A 307 15.29 1.06 5.14
N TYR A 308 14.23 1.87 5.17
CA TYR A 308 13.28 1.88 6.29
C TYR A 308 11.89 1.44 5.84
N SER A 309 11.55 0.20 6.16
CA SER A 309 10.31 -0.46 5.77
C SER A 309 9.26 -0.35 6.87
N GLY A 310 8.16 0.34 6.61
CA GLY A 310 7.00 0.37 7.50
C GLY A 310 5.98 -0.69 7.09
N ILE A 311 5.58 -1.55 8.01
CA ILE A 311 4.54 -2.56 7.83
C ILE A 311 3.49 -2.34 8.92
N GLY A 312 2.36 -1.78 8.56
CA GLY A 312 1.29 -1.51 9.49
C GLY A 312 -0.06 -1.96 8.97
N VAL A 313 -0.95 -2.35 9.89
CA VAL A 313 -2.33 -2.68 9.58
C VAL A 313 -3.28 -2.01 10.56
N ASN A 314 -4.19 -1.19 10.03
CA ASN A 314 -5.16 -0.47 10.85
C ASN A 314 -5.95 -1.42 11.75
N GLY A 315 -5.84 -1.22 13.06
CA GLY A 315 -6.54 -1.99 14.07
C GLY A 315 -5.85 -3.29 14.49
N ALA A 316 -4.69 -3.64 13.90
CA ALA A 316 -4.00 -4.90 14.19
C ALA A 316 -3.39 -4.92 15.60
N LYS A 317 -3.30 -6.13 16.11
CA LYS A 317 -2.71 -6.55 17.38
C LYS A 317 -1.62 -7.59 17.15
N CYS A 318 -0.80 -7.88 18.14
CA CYS A 318 0.18 -8.96 18.09
C CYS A 318 -0.49 -10.30 17.67
N ALA A 319 -1.63 -10.62 18.27
CA ALA A 319 -2.38 -11.83 17.97
C ALA A 319 -2.82 -11.92 16.51
N ASP A 320 -3.08 -10.79 15.84
CA ASP A 320 -3.52 -10.77 14.45
C ASP A 320 -2.38 -11.10 13.48
N TYR A 321 -1.16 -10.70 13.79
CA TYR A 321 0.04 -11.13 13.07
C TYR A 321 0.38 -12.59 13.32
N ASN A 322 0.27 -13.04 14.57
CA ASN A 322 0.58 -14.43 14.99
C ASN A 322 -0.31 -15.48 14.31
N LYS A 323 -1.51 -15.11 13.84
CA LYS A 323 -2.39 -16.02 13.09
C LYS A 323 -1.81 -16.48 11.75
N PHE A 324 -0.88 -15.72 11.16
CA PHE A 324 -0.44 -15.93 9.78
C PHE A 324 1.05 -16.26 9.70
N PRO A 325 1.44 -17.55 9.68
CA PRO A 325 2.84 -17.98 9.55
C PRO A 325 3.55 -17.38 8.33
N LEU A 326 2.83 -17.22 7.22
CA LEU A 326 3.34 -16.67 5.97
C LEU A 326 3.95 -15.25 6.15
N PHE A 327 3.41 -14.44 7.07
CA PHE A 327 3.97 -13.14 7.42
C PHE A 327 5.44 -13.28 7.87
N PHE A 328 5.71 -14.20 8.78
CA PHE A 328 7.05 -14.45 9.30
C PHE A 328 7.95 -15.16 8.28
N GLU A 329 7.40 -16.06 7.48
CA GLU A 329 8.12 -16.76 6.41
C GLU A 329 8.66 -15.82 5.34
N GLN A 330 7.93 -14.74 5.05
CA GLN A 330 8.33 -13.73 4.08
C GLN A 330 9.20 -12.61 4.65
N LEU A 331 9.28 -12.48 5.98
CA LEU A 331 10.06 -11.44 6.65
C LEU A 331 11.55 -11.41 6.23
N PRO A 332 12.24 -12.55 6.00
CA PRO A 332 13.63 -12.56 5.53
C PRO A 332 13.85 -11.90 4.16
N ALA A 333 12.82 -11.72 3.35
CA ALA A 333 12.96 -10.99 2.08
C ALA A 333 13.39 -9.53 2.28
N LEU A 334 13.08 -8.96 3.45
CA LEU A 334 13.51 -7.62 3.88
C LEU A 334 14.93 -7.56 4.40
N GLN A 335 15.58 -8.72 4.68
CA GLN A 335 16.92 -8.81 5.25
C GLN A 335 17.10 -7.88 6.48
N PRO A 336 16.25 -7.97 7.51
CA PRO A 336 16.21 -6.99 8.59
C PRO A 336 17.48 -7.03 9.45
N ASP A 337 18.05 -5.85 9.71
CA ASP A 337 19.12 -5.62 10.69
C ASP A 337 18.54 -5.18 12.03
N LEU A 338 17.45 -4.41 11.96
CA LEU A 338 16.66 -4.00 13.11
C LEU A 338 15.18 -4.19 12.81
N ILE A 339 14.47 -4.82 13.73
CA ILE A 339 13.02 -4.89 13.73
C ILE A 339 12.50 -4.08 14.92
N VAL A 340 11.62 -3.13 14.62
CA VAL A 340 10.91 -2.34 15.62
C VAL A 340 9.46 -2.82 15.67
N ILE A 341 8.95 -3.15 16.85
CA ILE A 341 7.55 -3.56 17.06
C ILE A 341 6.84 -2.46 17.83
N SER A 342 5.82 -1.86 17.22
CA SER A 342 4.98 -0.81 17.80
C SER A 342 3.53 -1.25 17.79
N LEU A 343 3.16 -2.08 18.77
CA LEU A 343 1.84 -2.63 19.01
C LEU A 343 1.45 -2.41 20.48
N GLY A 344 0.20 -2.70 20.86
CA GLY A 344 -0.30 -2.52 22.22
C GLY A 344 -1.43 -1.51 22.32
N THR A 345 -1.53 -0.55 21.41
CA THR A 345 -2.62 0.44 21.43
C THR A 345 -3.99 -0.21 21.25
N ASN A 346 -4.14 -1.10 20.27
CA ASN A 346 -5.42 -1.77 20.02
C ASN A 346 -5.74 -2.82 21.07
N GLU A 347 -4.74 -3.48 21.64
CA GLU A 347 -4.88 -4.39 22.77
C GLU A 347 -5.43 -3.65 24.00
N SER A 348 -5.02 -2.41 24.22
CA SER A 348 -5.46 -1.59 25.34
C SER A 348 -6.97 -1.27 25.33
N PHE A 349 -7.62 -1.34 24.16
CA PHE A 349 -9.08 -1.16 24.03
C PHE A 349 -9.86 -2.46 24.25
N ASP A 350 -9.19 -3.60 24.26
CA ASP A 350 -9.78 -4.88 24.60
C ASP A 350 -9.77 -5.13 26.11
N LYS A 351 -10.42 -6.18 26.56
CA LYS A 351 -10.36 -6.64 27.95
C LYS A 351 -9.19 -7.59 28.19
N GLN A 352 -8.08 -7.39 27.48
CA GLN A 352 -6.87 -8.19 27.68
C GLN A 352 -6.13 -7.78 28.94
N THR A 353 -5.54 -8.76 29.62
CA THR A 353 -4.59 -8.51 30.68
C THR A 353 -3.19 -8.23 30.14
N ALA A 354 -2.32 -7.61 30.93
CA ALA A 354 -0.94 -7.41 30.57
C ALA A 354 -0.23 -8.74 30.22
N ASP A 355 -0.47 -9.80 31.02
CA ASP A 355 0.11 -11.13 30.77
C ASP A 355 -0.32 -11.71 29.42
N GLN A 356 -1.58 -11.53 29.03
CA GLN A 356 -2.07 -11.95 27.70
C GLN A 356 -1.38 -11.19 26.58
N TYR A 357 -1.20 -9.88 26.73
CA TYR A 357 -0.46 -9.07 25.76
C TYR A 357 0.99 -9.51 25.65
N PHE A 358 1.68 -9.65 26.79
CA PHE A 358 3.07 -10.10 26.80
C PHE A 358 3.26 -11.50 26.21
N SER A 359 2.36 -12.42 26.49
CA SER A 359 2.39 -13.77 25.87
C SER A 359 2.28 -13.71 24.35
N GLN A 360 1.41 -12.85 23.80
CA GLN A 360 1.26 -12.67 22.35
C GLN A 360 2.48 -11.99 21.73
N LEU A 361 3.06 -11.02 22.42
CA LEU A 361 4.29 -10.34 22.00
C LEU A 361 5.49 -11.29 22.00
N ASP A 362 5.63 -12.12 23.03
CA ASP A 362 6.68 -13.12 23.11
C ASP A 362 6.56 -14.16 21.99
N GLN A 363 5.36 -14.59 21.67
CA GLN A 363 5.12 -15.46 20.51
C GLN A 363 5.55 -14.81 19.20
N MET A 364 5.23 -13.53 19.02
CA MET A 364 5.63 -12.76 17.83
C MET A 364 7.15 -12.64 17.75
N ILE A 365 7.82 -12.29 18.86
CA ILE A 365 9.28 -12.19 18.95
C ILE A 365 9.93 -13.55 18.65
N ALA A 366 9.41 -14.64 19.20
CA ALA A 366 9.92 -15.98 18.94
C ALA A 366 9.82 -16.34 17.46
N SER A 367 8.69 -16.04 16.81
CA SER A 367 8.51 -16.26 15.38
C SER A 367 9.46 -15.42 14.52
N ILE A 368 9.69 -14.16 14.90
CA ILE A 368 10.66 -13.28 14.25
C ILE A 368 12.09 -13.85 14.40
N LYS A 369 12.49 -14.21 15.61
CA LYS A 369 13.84 -14.78 15.87
C LYS A 369 14.10 -16.07 15.10
N LEU A 370 13.07 -16.90 14.94
CA LEU A 370 13.17 -18.13 14.15
C LEU A 370 13.46 -17.83 12.67
N LYS A 371 12.88 -16.78 12.10
CA LYS A 371 12.96 -16.47 10.67
C LYS A 371 14.03 -15.42 10.33
N ALA A 372 14.35 -14.54 11.27
CA ALA A 372 15.36 -13.48 11.14
C ALA A 372 16.29 -13.45 12.37
N PRO A 373 17.08 -14.51 12.61
CA PRO A 373 17.84 -14.69 13.85
C PRO A 373 18.94 -13.64 14.08
N LEU A 374 19.39 -12.96 13.04
CA LEU A 374 20.44 -11.95 13.10
C LEU A 374 19.90 -10.53 13.34
N ALA A 375 18.58 -10.35 13.24
CA ALA A 375 17.97 -9.05 13.44
C ALA A 375 17.96 -8.67 14.93
N SER A 376 18.39 -7.46 15.23
CA SER A 376 18.12 -6.82 16.52
C SER A 376 16.64 -6.48 16.64
N ILE A 377 16.05 -6.60 17.82
CA ILE A 377 14.63 -6.33 18.05
C ILE A 377 14.47 -5.23 19.11
N VAL A 378 13.65 -4.25 18.80
CA VAL A 378 13.20 -3.19 19.72
C VAL A 378 11.68 -3.23 19.80
N VAL A 379 11.15 -3.23 21.00
CA VAL A 379 9.71 -3.04 21.25
C VAL A 379 9.51 -1.64 21.81
N THR A 380 8.58 -0.88 21.22
CA THR A 380 8.19 0.41 21.77
C THR A 380 7.00 0.24 22.70
N SER A 381 6.97 0.97 23.80
CA SER A 381 5.75 1.09 24.60
C SER A 381 4.64 1.73 23.75
N PRO A 382 3.38 1.28 23.87
CA PRO A 382 2.27 1.94 23.19
C PRO A 382 2.08 3.37 23.71
N PRO A 383 1.68 4.31 22.85
CA PRO A 383 1.37 5.65 23.29
C PRO A 383 0.18 5.64 24.28
N PRO A 384 0.09 6.61 25.19
CA PRO A 384 -1.09 6.75 26.04
C PRO A 384 -2.38 6.81 25.22
N SER A 385 -3.36 5.99 25.56
CA SER A 385 -4.66 5.96 24.91
C SER A 385 -5.79 6.14 25.91
N VAL A 386 -6.86 6.82 25.50
CA VAL A 386 -7.98 7.20 26.38
C VAL A 386 -9.31 6.77 25.75
N LEU A 387 -10.10 6.01 26.49
CA LEU A 387 -11.47 5.67 26.15
C LEU A 387 -12.41 6.22 27.25
N HIS A 388 -13.45 6.97 26.87
CA HIS A 388 -14.39 7.58 27.81
C HIS A 388 -13.70 8.36 28.95
N ARG A 389 -12.66 9.15 28.63
CA ARG A 389 -11.87 9.95 29.58
C ARG A 389 -11.04 9.14 30.59
N LYS A 390 -10.84 7.84 30.35
CA LYS A 390 -9.97 6.99 31.17
C LYS A 390 -8.83 6.43 30.31
N TYR A 391 -7.65 6.38 30.89
CA TYR A 391 -6.53 5.68 30.23
C TYR A 391 -6.85 4.21 30.10
N THR A 392 -6.51 3.62 28.94
CA THR A 392 -6.82 2.22 28.62
C THR A 392 -5.61 1.32 28.71
N ASN A 393 -4.41 1.85 28.41
CA ASN A 393 -3.18 1.07 28.49
C ASN A 393 -2.60 1.11 29.91
N THR A 394 -2.74 0.00 30.59
CA THR A 394 -2.30 -0.20 31.98
C THR A 394 -1.19 -1.24 32.10
N TYR A 395 -0.51 -1.55 30.98
CA TYR A 395 0.61 -2.50 30.99
C TYR A 395 1.93 -1.81 31.29
#